data_fab55b9ff38e2afe4b5c46b269eaff6f
#
_entry.id   fab55b9ff38e2afe4b5c46b269eaff6f
#
_cell.length_a   1.000
_cell.length_b   1.000
_cell.length_c   1.000
_cell.angle_alpha   90.00
_cell.angle_beta   90.00
_cell.angle_gamma   90.00
#
_symmetry.space_group_name_H-M   'P 1'
#
loop_
_entity.id
_entity.type
_entity.pdbx_description
1 polymer ?
#
loop_
_entity_poly.entity_id
_entity_poly.type
_entity_poly.pdbx_seq_one_letter_code
_entity_poly.pdbx_strand_id
1 'polypeptide(L)'
;IGDVKGKTCIIVDDIIDSGGTIVNAAKALKDRGAKEVYVYITHGVLSGEAVKKIKNSVIKNLVITNTIDNSDKIKGAKNIEVLSISGLMGEAIKRISNSTSVSDLFA
;
A
#
# COMPACT_ATOMS: atom_id res chain seq x y z
N ILE A 1 19.68 -5.33 -5.67
CA ILE A 1 18.30 -5.72 -6.00
C ILE A 1 18.33 -7.10 -6.64
N GLY A 2 17.58 -8.02 -6.10
CA GLY A 2 17.56 -9.39 -6.57
C GLY A 2 16.70 -9.60 -7.82
N ASP A 3 16.60 -10.85 -8.23
CA ASP A 3 15.73 -11.27 -9.32
C ASP A 3 14.26 -11.22 -8.89
N VAL A 4 13.43 -10.50 -9.62
CA VAL A 4 11.99 -10.34 -9.34
C VAL A 4 11.11 -11.14 -10.30
N LYS A 5 11.70 -11.80 -11.27
CA LYS A 5 10.95 -12.54 -12.30
C LYS A 5 10.04 -13.60 -11.68
N GLY A 6 8.74 -13.51 -12.00
CA GLY A 6 7.73 -14.43 -11.50
C GLY A 6 7.37 -14.26 -10.03
N LYS A 7 7.90 -13.24 -9.35
CA LYS A 7 7.68 -13.03 -7.92
C LYS A 7 6.64 -11.93 -7.67
N THR A 8 5.93 -12.05 -6.56
CA THR A 8 5.09 -10.99 -6.04
C THR A 8 5.96 -10.01 -5.26
N CYS A 9 5.92 -8.74 -5.65
CA CYS A 9 6.74 -7.70 -5.05
C CYS A 9 5.88 -6.76 -4.21
N ILE A 10 6.42 -6.30 -3.10
CA ILE A 10 5.76 -5.37 -2.19
C ILE A 10 6.66 -4.15 -2.01
N ILE A 11 6.12 -2.97 -2.31
CA ILE A 11 6.78 -1.69 -2.04
C ILE A 11 6.21 -1.16 -0.72
N VAL A 12 7.09 -0.81 0.21
CA VAL A 12 6.70 -0.26 1.51
C VAL A 12 7.33 1.12 1.68
N ASP A 13 6.51 2.10 2.02
CA ASP A 13 6.98 3.46 2.28
C ASP A 13 6.09 4.11 3.33
N ASP A 14 6.50 5.24 3.87
CA ASP A 14 5.75 5.96 4.91
C ASP A 14 4.76 6.98 4.32
N ILE A 15 5.02 7.51 3.14
CA ILE A 15 4.18 8.55 2.55
C ILE A 15 4.08 8.41 1.02
N ILE A 16 2.89 8.67 0.49
CA ILE A 16 2.68 8.85 -0.95
C ILE A 16 1.95 10.17 -1.18
N ASP A 17 2.50 11.01 -2.04
CA ASP A 17 1.93 12.32 -2.37
C ASP A 17 1.34 12.31 -3.79
N SER A 18 2.11 12.63 -4.80
CA SER A 18 1.63 12.65 -6.18
C SER A 18 1.55 11.28 -6.84
N GLY A 19 2.24 10.29 -6.28
CA GLY A 19 2.21 8.90 -6.75
C GLY A 19 3.15 8.59 -7.91
N GLY A 20 3.79 9.57 -8.52
CA GLY A 20 4.63 9.36 -9.70
C GLY A 20 5.80 8.41 -9.44
N THR A 21 6.51 8.61 -8.34
CA THR A 21 7.66 7.76 -7.97
C THR A 21 7.25 6.31 -7.74
N ILE A 22 6.16 6.10 -7.00
CA ILE A 22 5.65 4.76 -6.68
C ILE A 22 5.16 4.04 -7.94
N VAL A 23 4.42 4.75 -8.80
CA VAL A 23 3.92 4.18 -10.06
C VAL A 23 5.08 3.78 -10.97
N ASN A 24 6.11 4.63 -11.06
CA ASN A 24 7.31 4.33 -11.87
C ASN A 24 8.09 3.14 -11.29
N ALA A 25 8.22 3.06 -9.97
CA ALA A 25 8.87 1.92 -9.31
C ALA A 25 8.12 0.61 -9.58
N ALA A 26 6.80 0.64 -9.49
CA ALA A 26 5.97 -0.54 -9.76
C ALA A 26 6.10 -0.97 -11.23
N LYS A 27 6.10 -0.02 -12.15
CA LYS A 27 6.30 -0.30 -13.58
C LYS A 27 7.66 -0.94 -13.84
N ALA A 28 8.72 -0.42 -13.21
CA ALA A 28 10.06 -0.98 -13.37
C ALA A 28 10.12 -2.44 -12.89
N LEU A 29 9.46 -2.78 -11.78
CA LEU A 29 9.37 -4.15 -11.29
C LEU A 29 8.61 -5.04 -12.26
N LYS A 30 7.50 -4.56 -12.80
CA LYS A 30 6.73 -5.31 -13.80
C LYS A 30 7.53 -5.56 -15.07
N ASP A 31 8.28 -4.54 -15.55
CA ASP A 31 9.12 -4.67 -16.74
C ASP A 31 10.24 -5.68 -16.54
N ARG A 32 10.65 -5.92 -15.29
CA ARG A 32 11.63 -6.95 -14.93
C ARG A 32 11.01 -8.33 -14.72
N GLY A 33 9.72 -8.46 -14.96
CA GLY A 33 9.02 -9.75 -14.92
C GLY A 33 8.34 -10.07 -13.60
N ALA A 34 8.16 -9.11 -12.70
CA ALA A 34 7.40 -9.32 -11.47
C ALA A 34 5.98 -9.80 -11.81
N LYS A 35 5.49 -10.78 -11.07
CA LYS A 35 4.15 -11.33 -11.27
C LYS A 35 3.08 -10.30 -10.88
N GLU A 36 3.19 -9.74 -9.68
CA GLU A 36 2.30 -8.73 -9.16
C GLU A 36 3.09 -7.74 -8.31
N VAL A 37 2.62 -6.49 -8.24
CA VAL A 37 3.20 -5.45 -7.39
C VAL A 37 2.13 -4.91 -6.47
N TYR A 38 2.38 -4.99 -5.17
CA TYR A 38 1.57 -4.41 -4.10
C TYR A 38 2.31 -3.25 -3.47
N VAL A 39 1.58 -2.29 -2.94
CA VAL A 39 2.15 -1.12 -2.26
C VAL A 39 1.47 -0.93 -0.92
N TYR A 40 2.26 -0.80 0.15
CA TYR A 40 1.77 -0.55 1.51
C TYR A 40 2.37 0.76 2.01
N ILE A 41 1.52 1.74 2.28
CA ILE A 41 1.95 3.09 2.67
C ILE A 41 1.14 3.57 3.86
N THR A 42 1.81 4.14 4.86
CA THR A 42 1.14 4.63 6.05
C THR A 42 0.31 5.87 5.75
N HIS A 43 0.90 6.89 5.12
CA HIS A 43 0.24 8.19 4.93
C HIS A 43 -0.06 8.44 3.45
N GLY A 44 -1.32 8.28 3.09
CA GLY A 44 -1.79 8.58 1.74
C GLY A 44 -2.23 10.02 1.60
N VAL A 45 -1.33 10.92 1.21
CA VAL A 45 -1.68 12.32 0.90
C VAL A 45 -2.49 12.37 -0.39
N LEU A 46 -2.07 11.65 -1.41
CA LEU A 46 -2.77 11.45 -2.68
C LEU A 46 -3.19 12.78 -3.34
N SER A 47 -2.24 13.70 -3.47
CA SER A 47 -2.47 15.00 -4.07
C SER A 47 -2.59 14.93 -5.60
N GLY A 48 -3.24 15.93 -6.18
CA GLY A 48 -3.36 16.06 -7.63
C GLY A 48 -4.01 14.85 -8.28
N GLU A 49 -3.37 14.30 -9.30
CA GLU A 49 -3.84 13.16 -10.08
C GLU A 49 -3.38 11.80 -9.51
N ALA A 50 -2.95 11.75 -8.24
CA ALA A 50 -2.36 10.54 -7.65
C ALA A 50 -3.28 9.32 -7.76
N VAL A 51 -4.55 9.47 -7.39
CA VAL A 51 -5.53 8.38 -7.45
C VAL A 51 -5.69 7.86 -8.87
N LYS A 52 -5.79 8.76 -9.83
CA LYS A 52 -5.92 8.41 -11.26
C LYS A 52 -4.67 7.67 -11.75
N LYS A 53 -3.49 8.14 -11.39
CA LYS A 53 -2.22 7.47 -11.74
C LYS A 53 -2.17 6.05 -11.20
N ILE A 54 -2.53 5.87 -9.94
CA ILE A 54 -2.52 4.56 -9.28
C ILE A 54 -3.58 3.64 -9.87
N LYS A 55 -4.80 4.16 -10.07
CA LYS A 55 -5.90 3.40 -10.67
C LYS A 55 -5.52 2.83 -12.03
N ASN A 56 -4.81 3.59 -12.84
CA ASN A 56 -4.42 3.21 -14.20
C ASN A 56 -3.02 2.56 -14.27
N SER A 57 -2.40 2.28 -13.13
CA SER A 57 -1.05 1.72 -13.06
C SER A 57 -1.05 0.19 -13.02
N VAL A 58 0.15 -0.38 -13.01
CA VAL A 58 0.36 -1.84 -12.84
C VAL A 58 0.21 -2.28 -11.38
N ILE A 59 0.02 -1.37 -10.44
CA ILE A 59 -0.14 -1.69 -9.01
C ILE A 59 -1.41 -2.53 -8.84
N LYS A 60 -1.24 -3.74 -8.31
CA LYS A 60 -2.36 -4.64 -8.05
C LYS A 60 -3.25 -4.09 -6.95
N ASN A 61 -2.64 -3.64 -5.88
CA ASN A 61 -3.36 -3.05 -4.77
C ASN A 61 -2.45 -2.10 -3.98
N LEU A 62 -2.97 -0.91 -3.67
CA LEU A 62 -2.35 0.04 -2.76
C LEU A 62 -3.14 0.02 -1.46
N VAL A 63 -2.46 -0.27 -0.36
CA VAL A 63 -3.04 -0.22 0.99
C VAL A 63 -2.47 0.99 1.72
N ILE A 64 -3.34 1.87 2.17
CA ILE A 64 -2.99 3.04 2.98
C ILE A 64 -3.76 2.98 4.29
N THR A 65 -3.27 3.69 5.31
CA THR A 65 -4.02 3.83 6.56
C THR A 65 -4.98 5.03 6.48
N ASN A 66 -5.85 5.15 7.48
CA ASN A 66 -6.79 6.26 7.58
C ASN A 66 -6.25 7.46 8.37
N THR A 67 -4.93 7.62 8.47
CA THR A 67 -4.33 8.81 9.09
C THR A 67 -4.72 10.10 8.37
N ILE A 68 -5.03 9.98 7.08
CA ILE A 68 -5.58 11.06 6.25
C ILE A 68 -6.86 10.54 5.63
N ASP A 69 -7.95 11.31 5.71
CA ASP A 69 -9.22 10.91 5.13
C ASP A 69 -9.20 11.12 3.61
N ASN A 70 -9.25 10.02 2.87
CA ASN A 70 -9.28 10.00 1.41
C ASN A 70 -10.58 9.38 0.87
N SER A 71 -11.59 9.21 1.69
CA SER A 71 -12.81 8.47 1.32
C SER A 71 -13.45 8.97 0.02
N ASP A 72 -13.46 10.28 -0.21
CA ASP A 72 -14.00 10.84 -1.45
C ASP A 72 -13.05 10.68 -2.64
N LYS A 73 -11.74 10.81 -2.40
CA LYS A 73 -10.72 10.73 -3.47
C LYS A 73 -10.64 9.35 -4.10
N ILE A 74 -10.81 8.30 -3.30
CA ILE A 74 -10.60 6.91 -3.75
C ILE A 74 -11.85 6.25 -4.32
N LYS A 75 -12.98 6.96 -4.35
CA LYS A 75 -14.20 6.43 -4.96
C LYS A 75 -13.94 6.02 -6.41
N GLY A 76 -14.31 4.80 -6.74
CA GLY A 76 -14.10 4.24 -8.07
C GLY A 76 -12.70 3.70 -8.34
N ALA A 77 -11.77 3.81 -7.41
CA ALA A 77 -10.45 3.21 -7.51
C ALA A 77 -10.46 1.84 -6.84
N LYS A 78 -10.63 0.77 -7.63
CA LYS A 78 -10.77 -0.60 -7.11
C LYS A 78 -9.48 -1.14 -6.52
N ASN A 79 -8.34 -0.60 -6.88
CA ASN A 79 -7.04 -1.06 -6.43
C ASN A 79 -6.46 -0.21 -5.28
N ILE A 80 -7.28 0.58 -4.59
CA ILE A 80 -6.87 1.32 -3.39
C ILE A 80 -7.75 0.90 -2.22
N GLU A 81 -7.11 0.43 -1.15
CA GLU A 81 -7.79 0.02 0.08
C GLU A 81 -7.29 0.86 1.26
N VAL A 82 -8.19 1.13 2.20
CA VAL A 82 -7.86 1.84 3.44
C VAL A 82 -7.93 0.87 4.61
N LEU A 83 -6.83 0.80 5.37
CA LEU A 83 -6.76 0.04 6.61
C LEU A 83 -6.95 1.00 7.78
N SER A 84 -7.93 0.72 8.64
CA SER A 84 -8.18 1.55 9.82
C SER A 84 -7.04 1.40 10.82
N ILE A 85 -6.43 2.54 11.20
CA ILE A 85 -5.38 2.55 12.21
C ILE A 85 -5.93 2.12 13.58
N SER A 86 -7.20 2.46 13.86
CA SER A 86 -7.88 2.07 15.11
C SER A 86 -8.03 0.56 15.20
N GLY A 87 -8.41 -0.09 14.10
CA GLY A 87 -8.50 -1.55 14.04
C GLY A 87 -7.14 -2.22 14.24
N LEU A 88 -6.10 -1.68 13.60
CA LEU A 88 -4.74 -2.18 13.75
C LEU A 88 -4.24 -2.03 15.18
N MET A 89 -4.47 -0.88 15.81
CA MET A 89 -4.09 -0.65 17.22
C MET A 89 -4.86 -1.56 18.17
N GLY A 90 -6.15 -1.74 17.95
CA GLY A 90 -6.97 -2.64 18.76
C GLY A 90 -6.47 -4.07 18.69
N GLU A 91 -6.11 -4.56 17.52
CA GLU A 91 -5.55 -5.90 17.35
C GLU A 91 -4.17 -6.03 18.01
N ALA A 92 -3.33 -5.00 17.92
CA ALA A 92 -2.03 -4.98 18.59
C ALA A 92 -2.19 -5.09 20.11
N ILE A 93 -3.10 -4.31 20.70
CA ILE A 93 -3.40 -4.36 22.14
C ILE A 93 -3.88 -5.75 22.55
N LYS A 94 -4.79 -6.33 21.77
CA LYS A 94 -5.31 -7.68 22.01
C LYS A 94 -4.17 -8.71 22.02
N ARG A 95 -3.25 -8.65 21.07
CA ARG A 95 -2.11 -9.58 20.99
C ARG A 95 -1.16 -9.41 22.16
N ILE A 96 -0.89 -8.20 22.60
CA ILE A 96 -0.09 -7.93 23.79
C ILE A 96 -0.74 -8.57 25.02
N SER A 97 -2.05 -8.36 25.21
CA SER A 97 -2.82 -8.92 26.34
C SER A 97 -2.81 -10.45 26.35
N ASN A 98 -2.81 -11.08 25.18
CA ASN A 98 -2.83 -12.53 25.04
C ASN A 98 -1.42 -13.13 24.88
N SER A 99 -0.36 -12.36 25.09
CA SER A 99 1.04 -12.79 24.94
C SER A 99 1.34 -13.37 23.55
N THR A 100 0.65 -12.90 22.52
CA THR A 100 0.92 -13.28 21.14
C THR A 100 1.77 -12.22 20.43
N SER A 101 2.34 -12.57 19.28
CA SER A 101 3.26 -11.67 18.56
C SER A 101 2.54 -10.52 17.91
N VAL A 102 2.99 -9.28 18.19
CA VAL A 102 2.53 -8.08 17.50
C VAL A 102 3.18 -7.99 16.12
N SER A 103 4.40 -8.47 15.95
CA SER A 103 5.12 -8.39 14.68
C SER A 103 4.41 -9.14 13.54
N ASP A 104 3.59 -10.13 13.85
CA ASP A 104 2.81 -10.87 12.86
C ASP A 104 1.81 -9.98 12.11
N LEU A 105 1.43 -8.84 12.68
CA LEU A 105 0.54 -7.88 12.02
C LEU A 105 1.21 -7.18 10.83
N PHE A 106 2.53 -7.17 10.80
CA PHE A 106 3.34 -6.44 9.84
C PHE A 106 4.20 -7.36 8.95
N ALA A 107 4.02 -8.65 9.10
CA ALA A 107 4.79 -9.64 8.35
C ALA A 107 4.35 -9.80 6.90
#